data_f7be549479bd2723e03ab976c2e4f860
#
_entry.id   f7be549479bd2723e03ab976c2e4f860
#
_cell.length_a   1.000
_cell.length_b   1.000
_cell.length_c   1.000
_cell.angle_alpha   90.00
_cell.angle_beta   90.00
_cell.angle_gamma   90.00
#
_symmetry.space_group_name_H-M   'P 1'
#
loop_
_entity.id
_entity.type
_entity.pdbx_description
1 polymer ?
#
loop_
_entity_poly.entity_id
_entity_poly.type
_entity_poly.pdbx_seq_one_letter_code
_entity_poly.pdbx_strand_id
1 'polypeptide(L)'
;IVDGDVVELSNLQRQVIHGMDWLGQSKGRSAAHRLQELNPHCQVELHEQMLDRENALELIAGYDLVCDGSDNFPTRYLVNDACVLQGKPLIYGSVQRFDGQASVFNRTPESPNYRDLLPEPPPVEQVPSCAEAGVMGVMPGLIGLIQATEAIKLITGIGRSLDGRLLVVDALTMRFRELTLRRDPDRPAIDGLIDYQQFCRPTASPMDSISVIELKSLLDGSADDLVLLDVRNPAEAEVAVIPGAVLIPLA
;
A
#
# COMPACT_ATOMS: atom_id res chain seq x y z
N ILE A 1 -4.59 -8.02 -15.85
CA ILE A 1 -3.49 -7.34 -15.12
C ILE A 1 -3.54 -5.87 -15.48
N VAL A 2 -3.54 -4.98 -14.49
CA VAL A 2 -3.42 -3.52 -14.66
C VAL A 2 -2.14 -3.09 -13.98
N ASP A 3 -1.15 -2.61 -14.75
CA ASP A 3 0.13 -2.12 -14.25
C ASP A 3 0.80 -1.24 -15.32
N GLY A 4 1.08 0.01 -15.01
CA GLY A 4 1.73 0.97 -15.90
C GLY A 4 3.24 1.13 -15.67
N ASP A 5 3.81 0.39 -14.70
CA ASP A 5 5.21 0.52 -14.31
C ASP A 5 6.16 -0.32 -15.18
N VAL A 6 7.45 -0.02 -15.02
CA VAL A 6 8.54 -0.83 -15.57
C VAL A 6 9.24 -1.64 -14.48
N VAL A 7 9.89 -2.73 -14.88
CA VAL A 7 10.69 -3.56 -13.98
C VAL A 7 11.97 -2.83 -13.58
N GLU A 8 12.18 -2.66 -12.29
CA GLU A 8 13.39 -2.08 -11.72
C GLU A 8 14.22 -3.14 -10.99
N LEU A 9 15.53 -2.92 -10.89
CA LEU A 9 16.45 -3.82 -10.19
C LEU A 9 16.02 -4.01 -8.72
N SER A 10 15.55 -2.94 -8.08
CA SER A 10 15.03 -2.93 -6.72
C SER A 10 13.80 -3.83 -6.51
N ASN A 11 13.06 -4.14 -7.57
CA ASN A 11 11.88 -5.02 -7.50
C ASN A 11 12.24 -6.50 -7.39
N LEU A 12 13.36 -6.94 -7.99
CA LEU A 12 13.70 -8.34 -8.16
C LEU A 12 13.95 -9.09 -6.84
N GLN A 13 14.24 -8.36 -5.76
CA GLN A 13 14.41 -8.96 -4.43
C GLN A 13 13.09 -9.54 -3.85
N ARG A 14 11.90 -9.15 -4.42
CA ARG A 14 10.59 -9.58 -3.92
C ARG A 14 9.57 -9.95 -5.01
N GLN A 15 9.71 -9.42 -6.21
CA GLN A 15 8.77 -9.66 -7.33
C GLN A 15 9.31 -10.79 -8.21
N VAL A 16 9.17 -12.04 -7.73
CA VAL A 16 9.73 -13.25 -8.36
C VAL A 16 9.18 -13.57 -9.76
N ILE A 17 8.13 -12.88 -10.19
CA ILE A 17 7.54 -13.04 -11.52
C ILE A 17 8.40 -12.37 -12.60
N HIS A 18 9.27 -11.44 -12.23
CA HIS A 18 10.17 -10.72 -13.14
C HIS A 18 11.58 -11.29 -13.09
N GLY A 19 12.34 -11.11 -14.17
CA GLY A 19 13.74 -11.49 -14.29
C GLY A 19 14.61 -10.35 -14.81
N MET A 20 15.93 -10.53 -14.76
CA MET A 20 16.92 -9.54 -15.21
C MET A 20 16.70 -9.08 -16.66
N ASP A 21 16.24 -9.98 -17.55
CA ASP A 21 16.01 -9.70 -18.96
C ASP A 21 14.87 -8.69 -19.19
N TRP A 22 14.08 -8.41 -18.15
CA TRP A 22 12.94 -7.49 -18.19
C TRP A 22 13.22 -6.12 -17.59
N LEU A 23 14.45 -5.85 -17.16
CA LEU A 23 14.80 -4.52 -16.60
C LEU A 23 14.48 -3.41 -17.58
N GLY A 24 13.77 -2.38 -17.09
CA GLY A 24 13.32 -1.23 -17.89
C GLY A 24 12.15 -1.52 -18.83
N GLN A 25 11.63 -2.75 -18.88
CA GLN A 25 10.48 -3.13 -19.67
C GLN A 25 9.21 -3.18 -18.80
N SER A 26 8.04 -3.18 -19.45
CA SER A 26 6.73 -3.22 -18.79
C SER A 26 6.62 -4.39 -17.80
N LYS A 27 6.22 -4.10 -16.56
CA LYS A 27 5.89 -5.11 -15.54
C LYS A 27 4.76 -6.01 -16.01
N GLY A 28 3.73 -5.43 -16.60
CA GLY A 28 2.58 -6.17 -17.11
C GLY A 28 2.95 -7.17 -18.19
N ARG A 29 3.78 -6.79 -19.16
CA ARG A 29 4.28 -7.71 -20.21
C ARG A 29 5.15 -8.81 -19.64
N SER A 30 6.05 -8.47 -18.73
CA SER A 30 6.89 -9.46 -18.04
C SER A 30 6.04 -10.49 -17.30
N ALA A 31 5.03 -10.04 -16.56
CA ALA A 31 4.11 -10.92 -15.84
C ALA A 31 3.29 -11.80 -16.78
N ALA A 32 2.71 -11.22 -17.85
CA ALA A 32 1.94 -11.96 -18.85
C ALA A 32 2.78 -13.04 -19.52
N HIS A 33 4.01 -12.70 -19.92
CA HIS A 33 4.96 -13.65 -20.51
C HIS A 33 5.22 -14.83 -19.58
N ARG A 34 5.54 -14.53 -18.30
CA ARG A 34 5.84 -15.57 -17.31
C ARG A 34 4.64 -16.46 -17.01
N LEU A 35 3.44 -15.90 -16.94
CA LEU A 35 2.21 -16.66 -16.72
C LEU A 35 1.91 -17.61 -17.89
N GLN A 36 2.15 -17.18 -19.13
CA GLN A 36 1.98 -18.02 -20.32
C GLN A 36 3.01 -19.15 -20.40
N GLU A 37 4.26 -18.92 -19.98
CA GLU A 37 5.26 -19.99 -19.86
C GLU A 37 4.83 -21.05 -18.83
N LEU A 38 4.26 -20.64 -17.71
CA LEU A 38 3.81 -21.55 -16.65
C LEU A 38 2.52 -22.30 -17.04
N ASN A 39 1.58 -21.60 -17.67
CA ASN A 39 0.31 -22.19 -18.11
C ASN A 39 -0.18 -21.53 -19.40
N PRO A 40 0.05 -22.15 -20.57
CA PRO A 40 -0.35 -21.58 -21.85
C PRO A 40 -1.88 -21.49 -22.05
N HIS A 41 -2.68 -22.14 -21.19
CA HIS A 41 -4.14 -22.06 -21.21
C HIS A 41 -4.68 -20.87 -20.42
N CYS A 42 -3.83 -20.16 -19.67
CA CYS A 42 -4.21 -18.97 -18.95
C CYS A 42 -4.36 -17.78 -19.93
N GLN A 43 -5.54 -17.22 -20.00
CA GLN A 43 -5.77 -15.99 -20.78
C GLN A 43 -5.45 -14.78 -19.90
N VAL A 44 -4.41 -14.04 -20.30
CA VAL A 44 -4.00 -12.83 -19.60
C VAL A 44 -4.42 -11.62 -20.44
N GLU A 45 -5.34 -10.84 -19.92
CA GLU A 45 -5.68 -9.52 -20.43
C GLU A 45 -4.81 -8.48 -19.73
N LEU A 46 -4.10 -7.67 -20.51
CA LEU A 46 -3.12 -6.72 -20.02
C LEU A 46 -3.54 -5.29 -20.32
N HIS A 47 -3.61 -4.46 -19.30
CA HIS A 47 -3.82 -3.03 -19.37
C HIS A 47 -2.56 -2.31 -18.90
N GLU A 48 -1.74 -1.83 -19.87
CA GLU A 48 -0.47 -1.14 -19.60
C GLU A 48 -0.72 0.33 -19.26
N GLN A 49 -1.39 0.56 -18.15
CA GLN A 49 -1.75 1.90 -17.66
C GLN A 49 -1.86 1.89 -16.13
N MET A 50 -1.72 3.06 -15.53
CA MET A 50 -2.04 3.23 -14.12
C MET A 50 -3.54 3.18 -13.92
N LEU A 51 -3.98 2.56 -12.81
CA LEU A 51 -5.37 2.62 -12.41
C LEU A 51 -5.66 3.99 -11.79
N ASP A 52 -6.67 4.66 -12.30
CA ASP A 52 -7.13 5.97 -11.84
C ASP A 52 -8.66 6.04 -11.76
N ARG A 53 -9.20 7.17 -11.32
CA ARG A 53 -10.65 7.35 -11.19
C ARG A 53 -11.41 7.37 -12.53
N GLU A 54 -10.71 7.64 -13.64
CA GLU A 54 -11.33 7.71 -14.96
C GLU A 54 -11.51 6.33 -15.57
N ASN A 55 -10.61 5.37 -15.26
CA ASN A 55 -10.63 4.03 -15.85
C ASN A 55 -11.06 2.91 -14.89
N ALA A 56 -11.00 3.12 -13.56
CA ALA A 56 -11.20 2.04 -12.59
C ALA A 56 -12.54 1.34 -12.67
N LEU A 57 -13.64 2.09 -12.83
CA LEU A 57 -14.99 1.51 -12.90
C LEU A 57 -15.17 0.65 -14.16
N GLU A 58 -14.72 1.12 -15.32
CA GLU A 58 -14.81 0.39 -16.58
C GLU A 58 -13.98 -0.90 -16.53
N LEU A 59 -12.73 -0.80 -16.05
CA LEU A 59 -11.84 -1.96 -15.96
C LEU A 59 -12.37 -3.01 -14.99
N ILE A 60 -12.80 -2.61 -13.79
CA ILE A 60 -13.26 -3.53 -12.75
C ILE A 60 -14.59 -4.19 -13.13
N ALA A 61 -15.47 -3.51 -13.85
CA ALA A 61 -16.78 -4.05 -14.24
C ALA A 61 -16.67 -5.39 -14.99
N GLY A 62 -15.63 -5.56 -15.80
CA GLY A 62 -15.39 -6.75 -16.61
C GLY A 62 -14.99 -8.01 -15.85
N TYR A 63 -14.72 -7.93 -14.54
CA TYR A 63 -14.17 -9.04 -13.75
C TYR A 63 -15.10 -9.44 -12.60
N ASP A 64 -14.97 -10.70 -12.13
CA ASP A 64 -15.79 -11.25 -11.05
C ASP A 64 -15.27 -10.88 -9.66
N LEU A 65 -13.98 -10.65 -9.52
CA LEU A 65 -13.30 -10.26 -8.29
C LEU A 65 -12.01 -9.49 -8.61
N VAL A 66 -11.50 -8.75 -7.63
CA VAL A 66 -10.26 -7.99 -7.74
C VAL A 66 -9.27 -8.47 -6.68
N CYS A 67 -8.00 -8.68 -7.07
CA CYS A 67 -6.88 -8.86 -6.15
C CYS A 67 -6.07 -7.56 -6.12
N ASP A 68 -5.97 -6.93 -4.96
CA ASP A 68 -5.19 -5.71 -4.78
C ASP A 68 -3.75 -6.05 -4.38
N GLY A 69 -2.81 -5.76 -5.28
CA GLY A 69 -1.37 -5.87 -5.04
C GLY A 69 -0.67 -4.51 -4.91
N SER A 70 -1.42 -3.43 -4.74
CA SER A 70 -0.85 -2.08 -4.61
C SER A 70 -0.13 -1.87 -3.27
N ASP A 71 0.83 -0.94 -3.26
CA ASP A 71 1.64 -0.61 -2.09
C ASP A 71 1.44 0.84 -1.60
N ASN A 72 0.42 1.53 -2.11
CA ASN A 72 0.12 2.91 -1.76
C ASN A 72 -1.36 3.12 -1.40
N PHE A 73 -1.63 4.06 -0.51
CA PHE A 73 -2.97 4.34 -0.02
C PHE A 73 -3.93 4.86 -1.10
N PRO A 74 -3.55 5.83 -1.96
CA PRO A 74 -4.44 6.31 -3.01
C PRO A 74 -5.03 5.20 -3.86
N THR A 75 -4.21 4.27 -4.33
CA THR A 75 -4.66 3.13 -5.14
C THR A 75 -5.55 2.18 -4.33
N ARG A 76 -5.22 1.89 -3.07
CA ARG A 76 -6.04 1.01 -2.21
C ARG A 76 -7.44 1.55 -1.98
N TYR A 77 -7.58 2.84 -1.69
CA TYR A 77 -8.90 3.46 -1.54
C TYR A 77 -9.66 3.49 -2.86
N LEU A 78 -8.99 3.82 -3.97
CA LEU A 78 -9.59 3.79 -5.30
C LEU A 78 -10.13 2.40 -5.65
N VAL A 79 -9.32 1.36 -5.49
CA VAL A 79 -9.72 -0.04 -5.78
C VAL A 79 -10.88 -0.47 -4.89
N ASN A 80 -10.80 -0.16 -3.59
CA ASN A 80 -11.90 -0.46 -2.66
C ASN A 80 -13.21 0.20 -3.09
N ASP A 81 -13.17 1.50 -3.32
CA ASP A 81 -14.39 2.26 -3.63
C ASP A 81 -14.98 1.84 -4.99
N ALA A 82 -14.13 1.59 -5.99
CA ALA A 82 -14.56 1.06 -7.27
C ALA A 82 -15.19 -0.34 -7.14
N CYS A 83 -14.61 -1.21 -6.29
CA CYS A 83 -15.20 -2.53 -5.99
C CYS A 83 -16.55 -2.41 -5.28
N VAL A 84 -16.71 -1.47 -4.34
CA VAL A 84 -18.01 -1.22 -3.68
C VAL A 84 -19.04 -0.77 -4.70
N LEU A 85 -18.72 0.19 -5.56
CA LEU A 85 -19.64 0.74 -6.57
C LEU A 85 -20.03 -0.32 -7.61
N GLN A 86 -19.13 -1.22 -7.97
CA GLN A 86 -19.37 -2.30 -8.94
C GLN A 86 -19.91 -3.59 -8.28
N GLY A 87 -20.05 -3.64 -6.95
CA GLY A 87 -20.50 -4.84 -6.23
C GLY A 87 -19.55 -6.02 -6.39
N LYS A 88 -18.24 -5.78 -6.47
CA LYS A 88 -17.22 -6.82 -6.69
C LYS A 88 -16.48 -7.13 -5.40
N PRO A 89 -16.24 -8.41 -5.09
CA PRO A 89 -15.33 -8.81 -4.02
C PRO A 89 -13.92 -8.28 -4.26
N LEU A 90 -13.29 -7.77 -3.20
CA LEU A 90 -11.92 -7.30 -3.19
C LEU A 90 -11.08 -8.19 -2.26
N ILE A 91 -10.04 -8.80 -2.78
CA ILE A 91 -9.06 -9.56 -2.00
C ILE A 91 -7.89 -8.63 -1.70
N TYR A 92 -7.84 -8.20 -0.45
CA TYR A 92 -6.86 -7.26 0.07
C TYR A 92 -5.61 -7.97 0.54
N GLY A 93 -4.45 -7.40 0.21
CA GLY A 93 -3.16 -7.75 0.76
C GLY A 93 -2.31 -6.53 1.04
N SER A 94 -1.57 -6.54 2.14
CA SER A 94 -0.63 -5.48 2.49
C SER A 94 0.59 -6.05 3.16
N VAL A 95 1.74 -5.46 2.90
CA VAL A 95 3.00 -5.81 3.56
C VAL A 95 3.70 -4.54 4.03
N GLN A 96 4.34 -4.62 5.20
CA GLN A 96 5.15 -3.55 5.75
C GLN A 96 6.28 -4.17 6.58
N ARG A 97 7.52 -3.91 6.22
CA ARG A 97 8.71 -4.47 6.89
C ARG A 97 8.65 -6.00 7.01
N PHE A 98 8.24 -6.51 8.17
CA PHE A 98 8.14 -7.92 8.53
C PHE A 98 6.70 -8.38 8.73
N ASP A 99 5.74 -7.46 8.60
CA ASP A 99 4.33 -7.72 8.84
C ASP A 99 3.56 -7.81 7.53
N GLY A 100 2.52 -8.61 7.54
CA GLY A 100 1.59 -8.73 6.42
C GLY A 100 0.14 -8.80 6.89
N GLN A 101 -0.76 -8.35 6.04
CA GLN A 101 -2.19 -8.40 6.28
C GLN A 101 -2.92 -8.93 5.05
N ALA A 102 -4.01 -9.67 5.27
CA ALA A 102 -4.91 -10.10 4.21
C ALA A 102 -6.36 -10.13 4.72
N SER A 103 -7.28 -9.80 3.83
CA SER A 103 -8.72 -9.86 4.08
C SER A 103 -9.49 -10.02 2.76
N VAL A 104 -10.79 -10.30 2.88
CA VAL A 104 -11.74 -10.23 1.76
C VAL A 104 -12.77 -9.17 2.11
N PHE A 105 -12.95 -8.21 1.21
CA PHE A 105 -13.89 -7.11 1.34
C PHE A 105 -14.99 -7.20 0.28
N ASN A 106 -16.13 -6.57 0.55
CA ASN A 106 -17.23 -6.41 -0.42
C ASN A 106 -17.77 -7.73 -1.00
N ARG A 107 -17.67 -8.84 -0.28
CA ARG A 107 -18.22 -10.12 -0.74
C ARG A 107 -19.74 -10.08 -0.85
N THR A 108 -20.38 -9.42 0.07
CA THR A 108 -21.81 -9.13 0.10
C THR A 108 -22.06 -7.67 0.50
N PRO A 109 -23.25 -7.11 0.33
CA PRO A 109 -23.55 -5.75 0.78
C PRO A 109 -23.34 -5.51 2.28
N GLU A 110 -23.41 -6.56 3.09
CA GLU A 110 -23.23 -6.52 4.55
C GLU A 110 -21.76 -6.70 4.95
N SER A 111 -20.90 -7.14 4.02
CA SER A 111 -19.50 -7.35 4.30
C SER A 111 -18.77 -6.04 4.59
N PRO A 112 -17.74 -6.07 5.44
CA PRO A 112 -16.87 -4.91 5.62
C PRO A 112 -16.11 -4.60 4.33
N ASN A 113 -15.58 -3.38 4.24
CA ASN A 113 -14.67 -2.98 3.19
C ASN A 113 -13.41 -2.31 3.78
N TYR A 114 -12.51 -1.83 2.93
CA TYR A 114 -11.26 -1.24 3.39
C TYR A 114 -11.45 -0.01 4.29
N ARG A 115 -12.54 0.76 4.11
CA ARG A 115 -12.84 1.91 4.96
C ARG A 115 -13.35 1.51 6.36
N ASP A 116 -13.75 0.25 6.58
CA ASP A 116 -14.03 -0.26 7.93
C ASP A 116 -12.74 -0.67 8.66
N LEU A 117 -11.68 -1.00 7.93
CA LEU A 117 -10.35 -1.24 8.48
C LEU A 117 -9.61 0.08 8.72
N LEU A 118 -9.67 0.98 7.75
CA LEU A 118 -8.95 2.25 7.74
C LEU A 118 -9.86 3.35 7.17
N PRO A 119 -10.67 4.02 8.02
CA PRO A 119 -11.61 5.04 7.58
C PRO A 119 -10.96 6.23 6.88
N GLU A 120 -9.79 6.64 7.35
CA GLU A 120 -8.97 7.73 6.83
C GLU A 120 -7.51 7.28 6.67
N PRO A 121 -6.77 7.83 5.71
CA PRO A 121 -5.35 7.54 5.56
C PRO A 121 -4.58 7.92 6.83
N PRO A 122 -3.66 7.08 7.30
CA PRO A 122 -2.81 7.43 8.43
C PRO A 122 -1.88 8.59 8.04
N PRO A 123 -1.45 9.41 9.01
CA PRO A 123 -0.41 10.40 8.79
C PRO A 123 0.84 9.79 8.15
N VAL A 124 1.43 10.48 7.19
CA VAL A 124 2.59 9.95 6.41
C VAL A 124 3.77 9.62 7.32
N GLU A 125 3.95 10.38 8.41
CA GLU A 125 5.01 10.14 9.38
C GLU A 125 4.87 8.78 10.11
N GLN A 126 3.65 8.23 10.17
CA GLN A 126 3.40 6.96 10.86
C GLN A 126 3.55 5.73 9.95
N VAL A 127 3.48 5.93 8.64
CA VAL A 127 3.57 4.82 7.68
C VAL A 127 4.51 5.19 6.53
N PRO A 128 5.82 5.03 6.75
CA PRO A 128 6.79 5.23 5.68
C PRO A 128 6.48 4.28 4.52
N SER A 129 6.77 4.72 3.30
CA SER A 129 6.61 3.90 2.10
C SER A 129 7.42 2.60 2.19
N CYS A 130 7.03 1.58 1.43
CA CYS A 130 7.79 0.32 1.34
C CYS A 130 9.24 0.55 0.87
N ALA A 131 9.49 1.61 0.11
CA ALA A 131 10.83 1.97 -0.36
C ALA A 131 11.69 2.54 0.78
N GLU A 132 11.09 3.31 1.69
CA GLU A 132 11.78 3.94 2.83
C GLU A 132 11.91 2.97 4.01
N ALA A 133 10.85 2.22 4.33
CA ALA A 133 10.83 1.29 5.47
C ALA A 133 11.56 -0.03 5.18
N GLY A 134 11.72 -0.38 3.91
CA GLY A 134 12.11 -1.71 3.47
C GLY A 134 11.00 -2.75 3.64
N VAL A 135 11.14 -3.87 2.96
CA VAL A 135 10.24 -5.03 3.06
C VAL A 135 11.07 -6.30 2.98
N MET A 136 10.84 -7.23 3.91
CA MET A 136 11.41 -8.57 3.80
C MET A 136 10.91 -9.25 2.52
N GLY A 137 11.81 -9.62 1.61
CA GLY A 137 11.48 -10.00 0.22
C GLY A 137 10.52 -11.18 0.07
N VAL A 138 10.41 -12.05 1.08
CA VAL A 138 9.47 -13.19 1.08
C VAL A 138 8.04 -12.80 1.46
N MET A 139 7.84 -11.63 2.10
CA MET A 139 6.52 -11.22 2.59
C MET A 139 5.47 -11.01 1.47
N PRO A 140 5.79 -10.32 0.37
CA PRO A 140 4.84 -10.21 -0.74
C PRO A 140 4.46 -11.58 -1.32
N GLY A 141 5.40 -12.54 -1.37
CA GLY A 141 5.11 -13.91 -1.80
C GLY A 141 4.15 -14.62 -0.85
N LEU A 142 4.37 -14.52 0.47
CA LEU A 142 3.52 -15.12 1.49
C LEU A 142 2.09 -14.54 1.44
N ILE A 143 1.96 -13.22 1.43
CA ILE A 143 0.66 -12.56 1.37
C ILE A 143 -0.03 -12.79 0.03
N GLY A 144 0.71 -12.79 -1.09
CA GLY A 144 0.18 -13.11 -2.41
C GLY A 144 -0.36 -14.54 -2.51
N LEU A 145 0.27 -15.52 -1.85
CA LEU A 145 -0.27 -16.89 -1.78
C LEU A 145 -1.56 -16.96 -0.95
N ILE A 146 -1.67 -16.17 0.12
CA ILE A 146 -2.91 -16.07 0.89
C ILE A 146 -4.00 -15.42 0.03
N GLN A 147 -3.70 -14.33 -0.69
CA GLN A 147 -4.66 -13.71 -1.62
C GLN A 147 -5.11 -14.69 -2.71
N ALA A 148 -4.19 -15.43 -3.32
CA ALA A 148 -4.53 -16.46 -4.31
C ALA A 148 -5.42 -17.56 -3.73
N THR A 149 -5.17 -17.98 -2.48
CA THR A 149 -6.01 -18.94 -1.77
C THR A 149 -7.42 -18.39 -1.56
N GLU A 150 -7.56 -17.11 -1.17
CA GLU A 150 -8.87 -16.46 -1.03
C GLU A 150 -9.60 -16.38 -2.38
N ALA A 151 -8.89 -16.05 -3.47
CA ALA A 151 -9.44 -16.04 -4.82
C ALA A 151 -10.02 -17.41 -5.19
N ILE A 152 -9.26 -18.47 -4.99
CA ILE A 152 -9.71 -19.84 -5.27
C ILE A 152 -10.94 -20.19 -4.44
N LYS A 153 -10.97 -19.85 -3.13
CA LYS A 153 -12.14 -20.10 -2.28
C LYS A 153 -13.39 -19.37 -2.76
N LEU A 154 -13.24 -18.11 -3.19
CA LEU A 154 -14.37 -17.33 -3.71
C LEU A 154 -14.89 -17.90 -5.03
N ILE A 155 -14.00 -18.28 -5.95
CA ILE A 155 -14.36 -18.83 -7.26
C ILE A 155 -15.04 -20.19 -7.12
N THR A 156 -14.52 -21.05 -6.26
CA THR A 156 -14.99 -22.44 -6.13
C THR A 156 -16.08 -22.63 -5.09
N GLY A 157 -16.31 -21.63 -4.23
CA GLY A 157 -17.26 -21.72 -3.11
C GLY A 157 -16.84 -22.66 -1.98
N ILE A 158 -15.57 -23.09 -1.94
CA ILE A 158 -15.07 -24.02 -0.90
C ILE A 158 -14.50 -23.29 0.30
N GLY A 159 -14.57 -23.94 1.45
CA GLY A 159 -13.96 -23.44 2.68
C GLY A 159 -14.63 -22.18 3.23
N ARG A 160 -13.90 -21.47 4.09
CA ARG A 160 -14.33 -20.22 4.71
C ARG A 160 -13.39 -19.09 4.30
N SER A 161 -13.91 -18.08 3.61
CA SER A 161 -13.12 -16.91 3.21
C SER A 161 -12.75 -16.02 4.40
N LEU A 162 -11.84 -15.07 4.20
CA LEU A 162 -11.49 -14.03 5.16
C LEU A 162 -12.50 -12.87 5.19
N ASP A 163 -13.71 -13.05 4.66
CA ASP A 163 -14.78 -12.08 4.79
C ASP A 163 -15.14 -11.85 6.27
N GLY A 164 -15.16 -10.61 6.70
CA GLY A 164 -15.34 -10.22 8.11
C GLY A 164 -14.16 -10.53 9.04
N ARG A 165 -12.99 -10.85 8.48
CA ARG A 165 -11.78 -11.21 9.21
C ARG A 165 -10.55 -10.56 8.62
N LEU A 166 -9.67 -10.06 9.47
CA LEU A 166 -8.33 -9.61 9.08
C LEU A 166 -7.30 -10.62 9.58
N LEU A 167 -6.59 -11.25 8.66
CA LEU A 167 -5.42 -12.05 8.98
C LEU A 167 -4.20 -11.14 9.08
N VAL A 168 -3.49 -11.20 10.20
CA VAL A 168 -2.23 -10.49 10.46
C VAL A 168 -1.12 -11.50 10.60
N VAL A 169 -0.05 -11.32 9.86
CA VAL A 169 1.13 -12.19 9.84
C VAL A 169 2.33 -11.42 10.34
N ASP A 170 2.99 -11.92 11.36
CA ASP A 170 4.29 -11.45 11.86
C ASP A 170 5.36 -12.48 11.47
N ALA A 171 6.20 -12.13 10.51
CA ALA A 171 7.22 -13.05 9.99
C ALA A 171 8.39 -13.27 10.94
N LEU A 172 8.69 -12.34 11.85
CA LEU A 172 9.78 -12.50 12.80
C LEU A 172 9.49 -13.57 13.84
N THR A 173 8.23 -13.67 14.26
CA THR A 173 7.79 -14.67 15.24
C THR A 173 6.98 -15.81 14.63
N MET A 174 6.73 -15.76 13.30
CA MET A 174 5.88 -16.70 12.54
C MET A 174 4.49 -16.84 13.18
N ARG A 175 3.93 -15.73 13.66
CA ARG A 175 2.59 -15.70 14.24
C ARG A 175 1.56 -15.27 13.22
N PHE A 176 0.48 -16.02 13.17
CA PHE A 176 -0.72 -15.71 12.42
C PHE A 176 -1.82 -15.38 13.41
N ARG A 177 -2.37 -14.18 13.32
CA ARG A 177 -3.47 -13.71 14.15
C ARG A 177 -4.67 -13.39 13.28
N GLU A 178 -5.83 -13.78 13.71
CA GLU A 178 -7.09 -13.45 13.07
C GLU A 178 -7.85 -12.44 13.95
N LEU A 179 -8.20 -11.31 13.39
CA LEU A 179 -9.01 -10.28 14.04
C LEU A 179 -10.37 -10.23 13.36
N THR A 180 -11.44 -10.07 14.16
CA THR A 180 -12.78 -9.85 13.62
C THR A 180 -12.86 -8.43 13.06
N LEU A 181 -13.26 -8.31 11.80
CA LEU A 181 -13.53 -7.03 11.15
C LEU A 181 -15.05 -6.94 10.91
N ARG A 182 -15.66 -5.86 11.37
CA ARG A 182 -17.09 -5.63 11.23
C ARG A 182 -17.33 -4.40 10.38
N ARG A 183 -18.40 -4.46 9.59
CA ARG A 183 -18.93 -3.27 8.92
C ARG A 183 -19.39 -2.27 9.99
N ASP A 184 -18.94 -1.03 9.86
CA ASP A 184 -19.45 0.09 10.63
C ASP A 184 -20.81 0.52 10.06
N PRO A 185 -21.89 0.45 10.86
CA PRO A 185 -23.22 0.87 10.41
C PRO A 185 -23.30 2.37 10.10
N ASP A 186 -22.46 3.18 10.75
CA ASP A 186 -22.44 4.64 10.60
C ASP A 186 -21.43 5.13 9.56
N ARG A 187 -20.71 4.20 8.90
CA ARG A 187 -19.77 4.54 7.84
C ARG A 187 -20.49 5.29 6.71
N PRO A 188 -19.92 6.44 6.24
CA PRO A 188 -20.45 7.15 5.08
C PRO A 188 -20.58 6.24 3.86
N ALA A 189 -21.67 6.39 3.12
CA ALA A 189 -21.86 5.66 1.87
C ALA A 189 -20.80 6.09 0.85
N ILE A 190 -20.33 5.10 0.07
CA ILE A 190 -19.48 5.35 -1.09
C ILE A 190 -20.41 5.48 -2.29
N ASP A 191 -20.62 6.69 -2.77
CA ASP A 191 -21.55 7.03 -3.86
C ASP A 191 -20.85 7.47 -5.14
N GLY A 192 -19.50 7.57 -5.10
CA GLY A 192 -18.68 7.94 -6.24
C GLY A 192 -17.19 7.86 -5.94
N LEU A 193 -16.39 7.97 -7.00
CA LEU A 193 -14.93 8.05 -6.88
C LEU A 193 -14.52 9.51 -6.60
N ILE A 194 -13.53 9.67 -5.72
CA ILE A 194 -13.01 10.97 -5.27
C ILE A 194 -11.61 11.23 -5.82
N ASP A 195 -11.01 12.37 -5.49
CA ASP A 195 -9.58 12.61 -5.69
C ASP A 195 -8.77 11.94 -4.56
N TYR A 196 -8.31 10.72 -4.81
CA TYR A 196 -7.56 9.92 -3.84
C TYR A 196 -6.17 10.48 -3.55
N GLN A 197 -5.56 11.20 -4.50
CA GLN A 197 -4.28 11.87 -4.27
C GLN A 197 -4.44 13.02 -3.27
N GLN A 198 -5.52 13.76 -3.38
CA GLN A 198 -5.84 14.81 -2.42
C GLN A 198 -6.27 14.23 -1.07
N PHE A 199 -7.12 13.19 -1.08
CA PHE A 199 -7.61 12.52 0.13
C PHE A 199 -6.49 11.92 0.98
N CYS A 200 -5.47 11.35 0.35
CA CYS A 200 -4.32 10.74 1.02
C CYS A 200 -3.15 11.71 1.23
N ARG A 201 -3.31 12.98 0.86
CA ARG A 201 -2.27 13.98 1.21
C ARG A 201 -2.21 14.16 2.72
N PRO A 202 -1.00 14.32 3.26
CA PRO A 202 -0.89 14.75 4.65
C PRO A 202 -1.73 16.01 4.84
N THR A 203 -2.67 15.99 5.76
CA THR A 203 -3.14 17.24 6.35
C THR A 203 -1.94 17.77 7.13
N ALA A 204 -1.10 18.56 6.48
CA ALA A 204 -0.10 19.31 7.17
C ALA A 204 -0.86 20.16 8.19
N SER A 205 -0.80 19.81 9.47
CA SER A 205 -0.84 20.85 10.49
C SER A 205 0.15 21.89 10.00
N PRO A 206 -0.18 23.17 9.94
CA PRO A 206 0.78 24.19 9.63
C PRO A 206 1.83 24.17 10.72
N MET A 207 2.82 23.31 10.60
CA MET A 207 4.09 23.54 11.25
C MET A 207 4.68 24.72 10.48
N ASP A 208 4.89 25.82 11.16
CA ASP A 208 5.63 26.96 10.61
C ASP A 208 6.99 26.39 10.15
N SER A 209 7.14 26.21 8.86
CA SER A 209 8.40 25.75 8.28
C SER A 209 9.17 26.96 7.79
N ILE A 210 10.46 26.99 8.08
CA ILE A 210 11.37 27.99 7.55
C ILE A 210 12.33 27.34 6.56
N SER A 211 12.76 28.12 5.57
CA SER A 211 13.77 27.66 4.64
C SER A 211 15.15 27.58 5.30
N VAL A 212 16.06 26.79 4.73
CA VAL A 212 17.45 26.69 5.21
C VAL A 212 18.15 28.06 5.20
N ILE A 213 17.79 28.93 4.27
CA ILE A 213 18.35 30.30 4.18
C ILE A 213 17.83 31.16 5.34
N GLU A 214 16.56 31.08 5.65
CA GLU A 214 15.94 31.78 6.78
C GLU A 214 16.49 31.28 8.11
N LEU A 215 16.62 29.94 8.29
CA LEU A 215 17.24 29.36 9.48
C LEU A 215 18.67 29.87 9.66
N LYS A 216 19.46 29.88 8.57
CA LYS A 216 20.83 30.42 8.62
C LYS A 216 20.84 31.88 9.04
N SER A 217 19.94 32.68 8.49
CA SER A 217 19.81 34.11 8.85
C SER A 217 19.46 34.32 10.34
N LEU A 218 18.62 33.43 10.89
CA LEU A 218 18.26 33.45 12.32
C LEU A 218 19.45 33.06 13.21
N LEU A 219 20.22 32.04 12.79
CA LEU A 219 21.42 31.59 13.52
C LEU A 219 22.56 32.59 13.47
N ASP A 220 22.73 33.34 12.35
CA ASP A 220 23.73 34.37 12.20
C ASP A 220 23.36 35.71 12.93
N GLY A 221 22.06 35.92 13.19
CA GLY A 221 21.54 37.04 13.95
C GLY A 221 21.33 36.66 15.40
N SER A 222 22.19 37.14 16.32
CA SER A 222 22.17 36.91 17.78
C SER A 222 20.78 36.65 18.41
N ALA A 223 20.22 35.48 18.18
CA ALA A 223 18.97 35.05 18.77
C ALA A 223 19.30 34.24 20.03
N ASP A 224 19.51 34.93 21.16
CA ASP A 224 19.76 34.29 22.46
C ASP A 224 18.60 33.36 22.92
N ASP A 225 17.44 33.43 22.26
CA ASP A 225 16.24 32.66 22.60
C ASP A 225 15.94 31.50 21.58
N LEU A 226 16.82 31.25 20.59
CA LEU A 226 16.61 30.16 19.62
C LEU A 226 17.23 28.85 20.09
N VAL A 227 16.41 27.84 20.27
CA VAL A 227 16.86 26.45 20.50
C VAL A 227 16.62 25.63 19.25
N LEU A 228 17.69 25.11 18.68
CA LEU A 228 17.61 24.20 17.52
C LEU A 228 17.65 22.76 18.03
N LEU A 229 16.58 21.99 17.78
CA LEU A 229 16.49 20.59 18.12
C LEU A 229 16.72 19.73 16.88
N ASP A 230 17.65 18.78 16.96
CA ASP A 230 17.83 17.73 15.98
C ASP A 230 17.08 16.49 16.51
N VAL A 231 16.01 16.12 15.81
CA VAL A 231 15.14 14.98 16.20
C VAL A 231 15.45 13.69 15.45
N ARG A 232 16.52 13.69 14.64
CA ARG A 232 16.98 12.51 13.89
C ARG A 232 17.57 11.45 14.82
N ASN A 233 17.71 10.22 14.32
CA ASN A 233 18.38 9.18 15.07
C ASN A 233 19.92 9.43 15.17
N PRO A 234 20.64 8.84 16.15
CA PRO A 234 22.06 9.07 16.34
C PRO A 234 22.92 8.77 15.10
N ALA A 235 22.59 7.73 14.33
CA ALA A 235 23.36 7.36 13.14
C ALA A 235 23.20 8.39 12.01
N GLU A 236 22.04 9.03 11.88
CA GLU A 236 21.84 10.12 10.93
C GLU A 236 22.54 11.40 11.35
N ALA A 237 22.59 11.66 12.66
CA ALA A 237 23.29 12.82 13.21
C ALA A 237 24.83 12.70 13.04
N GLU A 238 25.39 11.50 13.02
CA GLU A 238 26.83 11.25 12.75
C GLU A 238 27.24 11.68 11.33
N VAL A 239 26.31 11.68 10.37
CA VAL A 239 26.61 12.02 8.97
C VAL A 239 26.78 13.54 8.78
N ALA A 240 25.93 14.33 9.43
CA ALA A 240 26.01 15.79 9.36
C ALA A 240 25.25 16.41 10.55
N VAL A 241 25.82 17.43 11.18
CA VAL A 241 25.23 18.16 12.31
C VAL A 241 25.18 19.66 11.98
N ILE A 242 24.10 20.32 12.37
CA ILE A 242 24.04 21.78 12.39
C ILE A 242 24.70 22.25 13.69
N PRO A 243 25.74 23.10 13.65
CA PRO A 243 26.41 23.58 14.84
C PRO A 243 25.41 24.24 15.82
N GLY A 244 25.48 23.84 17.10
CA GLY A 244 24.58 24.33 18.14
C GLY A 244 23.24 23.60 18.26
N ALA A 245 22.94 22.63 17.44
CA ALA A 245 21.74 21.80 17.59
C ALA A 245 21.86 20.83 18.76
N VAL A 246 20.76 20.65 19.50
CA VAL A 246 20.63 19.67 20.58
C VAL A 246 19.97 18.41 20.02
N LEU A 247 20.66 17.27 20.04
CA LEU A 247 20.12 15.99 19.57
C LEU A 247 19.14 15.43 20.62
N ILE A 248 17.87 15.29 20.23
CA ILE A 248 16.81 14.61 20.99
C ILE A 248 16.06 13.70 20.03
N PRO A 249 16.53 12.44 19.83
CA PRO A 249 15.89 11.52 18.91
C PRO A 249 14.41 11.29 19.26
N LEU A 250 13.56 11.28 18.25
CA LEU A 250 12.19 10.78 18.41
C LEU A 250 12.26 9.28 18.63
N ALA A 251 11.61 8.78 19.69
CA ALA A 251 11.61 7.37 20.11
C ALA A 251 10.87 6.46 19.11
#